data_2fa3569fe1497fe837ce85b43268af67
#
_entry.id   2fa3569fe1497fe837ce85b43268af67
#
_cell.length_a   1.000
_cell.length_b   1.000
_cell.length_c   1.000
_cell.angle_alpha   90.00
_cell.angle_beta   90.00
_cell.angle_gamma   90.00
#
_symmetry.space_group_name_H-M   'P 1'
#
loop_
_entity.id
_entity.type
_entity.pdbx_description
1 polymer ?
#
loop_
_entity_poly.entity_id
_entity_poly.type
_entity_poly.pdbx_seq_one_letter_code
_entity_poly.pdbx_strand_id
1 'polypeptide(L)'
;MSLVLKNIYKSYGKLTIVSQVSVMVSPGEIVGLLGPNGAGKTTTFYIATGLVKPDQGSVWLGEQNITHFPIDRRSRLGIGYLPQQPSIFRYLTVADNLRLALQENRFSAVRRQHRLQTLLKEFRLENIANTEGSRVSGGERRRTELARALAVGETGPQFLLLDEPFAGVDPIAVSELQTLINQLRAQNMGILITDHNVRETLEITDRAYIMSDGGILASGQAQELYADARVRQYYLGENFDR
;
A
#
# COMPACT_ATOMS: atom_id res chain seq x y z
N MET A 1 -6.09 -9.58 14.41
CA MET A 1 -4.90 -8.69 14.52
C MET A 1 -5.12 -7.56 13.53
N SER A 2 -4.97 -6.29 13.88
CA SER A 2 -5.20 -5.14 12.99
C SER A 2 -3.97 -4.23 12.97
N LEU A 3 -3.80 -3.46 11.89
CA LEU A 3 -2.84 -2.35 11.83
C LEU A 3 -3.59 -1.07 12.19
N VAL A 4 -3.14 -0.37 13.24
CA VAL A 4 -3.82 0.82 13.78
C VAL A 4 -2.84 1.97 13.94
N LEU A 5 -3.17 3.10 13.32
CA LEU A 5 -2.60 4.40 13.62
C LEU A 5 -3.56 5.10 14.60
N LYS A 6 -3.06 5.58 15.74
CA LYS A 6 -3.92 6.16 16.78
C LYS A 6 -3.45 7.56 17.15
N ASN A 7 -4.32 8.55 16.89
CA ASN A 7 -4.11 9.96 17.22
C ASN A 7 -2.74 10.49 16.76
N ILE A 8 -2.42 10.27 15.49
CA ILE A 8 -1.13 10.65 14.91
C ILE A 8 -1.05 12.15 14.71
N TYR A 9 0.07 12.72 15.15
CA TYR A 9 0.49 14.10 14.86
C TYR A 9 1.87 14.11 14.22
N LYS A 10 2.06 15.00 13.23
CA LYS A 10 3.34 15.24 12.58
C LYS A 10 3.47 16.65 12.08
N SER A 11 4.58 17.30 12.45
CA SER A 11 4.94 18.64 11.99
C SER A 11 6.35 18.65 11.41
N TYR A 12 6.59 19.54 10.47
CA TYR A 12 7.92 19.86 9.95
C TYR A 12 8.17 21.36 10.17
N GLY A 13 9.08 21.67 11.08
CA GLY A 13 9.28 23.03 11.57
C GLY A 13 8.01 23.56 12.25
N LYS A 14 7.45 24.66 11.73
CA LYS A 14 6.21 25.27 12.25
C LYS A 14 4.95 24.78 11.55
N LEU A 15 5.08 23.95 10.49
CA LEU A 15 3.95 23.49 9.71
C LEU A 15 3.47 22.12 10.19
N THR A 16 2.25 22.04 10.70
CA THR A 16 1.59 20.79 11.04
C THR A 16 1.02 20.15 9.78
N ILE A 17 1.49 18.95 9.43
CA ILE A 17 1.07 18.20 8.24
C ILE A 17 0.03 17.15 8.58
N VAL A 18 0.10 16.55 9.77
CA VAL A 18 -0.86 15.56 10.24
C VAL A 18 -1.30 15.94 11.64
N SER A 19 -2.62 16.01 11.84
CA SER A 19 -3.25 16.43 13.09
C SER A 19 -4.35 15.46 13.50
N GLN A 20 -4.14 14.72 14.58
CA GLN A 20 -5.10 13.81 15.22
C GLN A 20 -5.63 12.70 14.29
N VAL A 21 -4.81 12.22 13.35
CA VAL A 21 -5.23 11.19 12.39
C VAL A 21 -5.24 9.82 13.05
N SER A 22 -6.38 9.13 12.91
CA SER A 22 -6.53 7.72 13.30
C SER A 22 -7.05 6.91 12.13
N VAL A 23 -6.33 5.82 11.79
CA VAL A 23 -6.63 4.90 10.69
C VAL A 23 -6.49 3.48 11.19
N MET A 24 -7.41 2.61 10.80
CA MET A 24 -7.36 1.18 11.14
C MET A 24 -7.54 0.36 9.87
N VAL A 25 -6.80 -0.74 9.77
CA VAL A 25 -6.93 -1.75 8.71
C VAL A 25 -7.05 -3.11 9.37
N SER A 26 -8.09 -3.85 9.02
CA SER A 26 -8.33 -5.23 9.47
C SER A 26 -7.79 -6.25 8.47
N PRO A 27 -7.48 -7.49 8.87
CA PRO A 27 -7.22 -8.57 7.92
C PRO A 27 -8.41 -8.78 6.97
N GLY A 28 -8.13 -9.03 5.69
CA GLY A 28 -9.15 -9.24 4.68
C GLY A 28 -9.93 -7.98 4.29
N GLU A 29 -9.40 -6.80 4.59
CA GLU A 29 -10.02 -5.50 4.31
C GLU A 29 -9.12 -4.65 3.44
N ILE A 30 -9.68 -3.97 2.44
CA ILE A 30 -9.01 -2.91 1.67
C ILE A 30 -9.51 -1.56 2.16
N VAL A 31 -8.61 -0.75 2.71
CA VAL A 31 -8.89 0.59 3.24
C VAL A 31 -8.22 1.63 2.37
N GLY A 32 -8.99 2.60 1.86
CA GLY A 32 -8.48 3.76 1.15
C GLY A 32 -8.03 4.87 2.11
N LEU A 33 -6.95 5.57 1.78
CA LEU A 33 -6.54 6.82 2.41
C LEU A 33 -6.45 7.89 1.31
N LEU A 34 -7.50 8.65 1.12
CA LEU A 34 -7.70 9.54 -0.01
C LEU A 34 -7.78 11.01 0.43
N GLY A 35 -7.73 11.93 -0.51
CA GLY A 35 -7.81 13.37 -0.25
C GLY A 35 -6.98 14.18 -1.23
N PRO A 36 -7.10 15.50 -1.22
CA PRO A 36 -6.37 16.39 -2.12
C PRO A 36 -4.85 16.37 -1.87
N ASN A 37 -4.09 16.97 -2.79
CA ASN A 37 -2.66 17.16 -2.62
C ASN A 37 -2.40 18.04 -1.40
N GLY A 38 -1.38 17.69 -0.61
CA GLY A 38 -1.05 18.41 0.63
C GLY A 38 -1.88 18.03 1.85
N ALA A 39 -2.90 17.16 1.74
CA ALA A 39 -3.75 16.75 2.86
C ALA A 39 -3.02 15.92 3.96
N GLY A 40 -1.77 15.53 3.74
CA GLY A 40 -1.01 14.75 4.73
C GLY A 40 -1.00 13.24 4.49
N LYS A 41 -1.62 12.73 3.39
CA LYS A 41 -1.71 11.29 3.06
C LYS A 41 -0.34 10.60 3.08
N THR A 42 0.61 11.08 2.28
CA THR A 42 1.95 10.50 2.16
C THR A 42 2.67 10.48 3.50
N THR A 43 2.57 11.53 4.31
CA THR A 43 3.16 11.57 5.65
C THR A 43 2.53 10.53 6.58
N THR A 44 1.19 10.42 6.57
CA THR A 44 0.46 9.41 7.35
C THR A 44 0.86 8.00 6.90
N PHE A 45 0.98 7.79 5.59
CA PHE A 45 1.39 6.53 5.01
C PHE A 45 2.84 6.17 5.40
N TYR A 46 3.76 7.14 5.36
CA TYR A 46 5.15 6.93 5.80
C TYR A 46 5.27 6.68 7.31
N ILE A 47 4.33 7.20 8.11
CA ILE A 47 4.23 6.84 9.53
C ILE A 47 3.75 5.39 9.68
N ALA A 48 2.79 4.94 8.85
CA ALA A 48 2.34 3.55 8.83
C ALA A 48 3.44 2.57 8.41
N THR A 49 4.31 2.95 7.45
CA THR A 49 5.44 2.12 6.99
C THR A 49 6.63 2.12 7.94
N GLY A 50 6.76 3.12 8.82
CA GLY A 50 7.94 3.31 9.68
C GLY A 50 9.10 4.09 9.04
N LEU A 51 8.86 4.71 7.87
CA LEU A 51 9.82 5.64 7.24
C LEU A 51 9.89 6.97 7.98
N VAL A 52 8.77 7.42 8.56
CA VAL A 52 8.67 8.64 9.35
C VAL A 52 8.17 8.31 10.75
N LYS A 53 8.76 8.92 11.78
CA LYS A 53 8.28 8.82 13.16
C LYS A 53 7.22 9.91 13.41
N PRO A 54 6.08 9.57 14.03
CA PRO A 54 5.12 10.58 14.48
C PRO A 54 5.72 11.40 15.62
N ASP A 55 5.25 12.64 15.78
CA ASP A 55 5.61 13.48 16.92
C ASP A 55 4.76 13.12 18.15
N GLN A 56 3.48 12.73 17.92
CA GLN A 56 2.58 12.20 18.93
C GLN A 56 1.70 11.09 18.33
N GLY A 57 1.06 10.33 19.22
CA GLY A 57 0.26 9.18 18.84
C GLY A 57 1.05 7.89 18.76
N SER A 58 0.44 6.84 18.22
CA SER A 58 1.06 5.50 18.23
C SER A 58 0.60 4.66 17.06
N VAL A 59 1.45 3.71 16.64
CA VAL A 59 1.19 2.71 15.60
C VAL A 59 1.23 1.32 16.24
N TRP A 60 0.19 0.54 15.98
CA TRP A 60 0.01 -0.78 16.57
C TRP A 60 -0.19 -1.84 15.51
N LEU A 61 0.39 -3.01 15.73
CA LEU A 61 0.14 -4.22 14.98
C LEU A 61 -0.42 -5.26 15.94
N GLY A 62 -1.74 -5.47 15.91
CA GLY A 62 -2.44 -6.19 16.97
C GLY A 62 -2.23 -5.54 18.33
N GLU A 63 -1.67 -6.27 19.28
CA GLU A 63 -1.35 -5.78 20.64
C GLU A 63 0.07 -5.16 20.75
N GLN A 64 0.88 -5.28 19.70
CA GLN A 64 2.25 -4.81 19.70
C GLN A 64 2.33 -3.34 19.27
N ASN A 65 2.90 -2.50 20.14
CA ASN A 65 3.24 -1.12 19.78
C ASN A 65 4.50 -1.12 18.89
N ILE A 66 4.36 -0.66 17.64
CA ILE A 66 5.42 -0.60 16.64
C ILE A 66 5.81 0.84 16.28
N THR A 67 5.39 1.83 17.06
CA THR A 67 5.57 3.27 16.77
C THR A 67 7.01 3.62 16.42
N HIS A 68 7.97 3.07 17.18
CA HIS A 68 9.39 3.37 17.00
C HIS A 68 10.14 2.34 16.15
N PHE A 69 9.43 1.37 15.56
CA PHE A 69 10.08 0.37 14.70
C PHE A 69 10.29 0.94 13.31
N PRO A 70 11.53 0.86 12.79
CA PRO A 70 11.82 1.24 11.41
C PRO A 70 11.21 0.25 10.42
N ILE A 71 11.19 0.64 9.14
CA ILE A 71 10.54 -0.11 8.06
C ILE A 71 11.03 -1.57 7.96
N ASP A 72 12.33 -1.83 8.11
CA ASP A 72 12.91 -3.19 8.05
C ASP A 72 12.36 -4.09 9.15
N ARG A 73 12.20 -3.55 10.37
CA ARG A 73 11.61 -4.29 11.48
C ARG A 73 10.12 -4.54 11.28
N ARG A 74 9.37 -3.54 10.74
CA ARG A 74 7.94 -3.71 10.40
C ARG A 74 7.75 -4.72 9.29
N SER A 75 8.63 -4.74 8.30
CA SER A 75 8.63 -5.75 7.24
C SER A 75 8.74 -7.16 7.81
N ARG A 76 9.68 -7.40 8.73
CA ARG A 76 9.84 -8.71 9.41
C ARG A 76 8.62 -9.09 10.26
N LEU A 77 7.81 -8.14 10.68
CA LEU A 77 6.55 -8.37 11.39
C LEU A 77 5.38 -8.65 10.44
N GLY A 78 5.60 -8.66 9.14
CA GLY A 78 4.59 -8.97 8.14
C GLY A 78 3.87 -7.74 7.57
N ILE A 79 4.54 -6.58 7.48
CA ILE A 79 4.03 -5.39 6.76
C ILE A 79 4.82 -5.25 5.45
N GLY A 80 4.17 -5.53 4.32
CA GLY A 80 4.70 -5.28 2.99
C GLY A 80 4.46 -3.83 2.57
N TYR A 81 5.35 -3.29 1.72
CA TYR A 81 5.24 -1.92 1.23
C TYR A 81 5.58 -1.81 -0.26
N LEU A 82 4.68 -1.19 -1.01
CA LEU A 82 4.89 -0.80 -2.40
C LEU A 82 4.99 0.72 -2.47
N PRO A 83 6.17 1.30 -2.77
CA PRO A 83 6.35 2.75 -2.84
C PRO A 83 5.75 3.36 -4.12
N GLN A 84 5.45 4.66 -4.05
CA GLN A 84 5.00 5.45 -5.19
C GLN A 84 6.04 5.47 -6.32
N GLN A 85 7.31 5.74 -5.96
CA GLN A 85 8.42 5.78 -6.91
C GLN A 85 8.77 4.37 -7.40
N PRO A 86 9.11 4.21 -8.70
CA PRO A 86 9.59 2.94 -9.22
C PRO A 86 10.76 2.40 -8.42
N SER A 87 10.61 1.18 -7.91
CA SER A 87 11.56 0.56 -6.99
C SER A 87 12.26 -0.67 -7.57
N ILE A 88 11.92 -1.05 -8.82
CA ILE A 88 12.55 -2.19 -9.49
C ILE A 88 14.05 -1.98 -9.68
N PHE A 89 14.85 -2.99 -9.42
CA PHE A 89 16.28 -2.98 -9.75
C PHE A 89 16.44 -3.18 -11.27
N ARG A 90 16.72 -2.09 -11.97
CA ARG A 90 16.64 -1.99 -13.43
C ARG A 90 17.57 -2.94 -14.17
N TYR A 91 18.75 -3.24 -13.60
CA TYR A 91 19.78 -4.11 -14.18
C TYR A 91 19.68 -5.56 -13.72
N LEU A 92 18.73 -5.90 -12.87
CA LEU A 92 18.41 -7.26 -12.49
C LEU A 92 17.23 -7.77 -13.33
N THR A 93 17.19 -9.08 -13.56
CA THR A 93 16.02 -9.71 -14.15
C THR A 93 14.80 -9.62 -13.21
N VAL A 94 13.59 -9.82 -13.73
CA VAL A 94 12.38 -9.92 -12.92
C VAL A 94 12.55 -10.99 -11.83
N ALA A 95 13.04 -12.17 -12.19
CA ALA A 95 13.29 -13.23 -11.22
C ALA A 95 14.35 -12.85 -10.18
N ASP A 96 15.41 -12.13 -10.55
CA ASP A 96 16.46 -11.72 -9.61
C ASP A 96 15.97 -10.62 -8.66
N ASN A 97 15.07 -9.72 -9.12
CA ASN A 97 14.38 -8.78 -8.25
C ASN A 97 13.61 -9.47 -7.12
N LEU A 98 12.93 -10.59 -7.43
CA LEU A 98 12.22 -11.39 -6.43
C LEU A 98 13.18 -12.22 -5.57
N ARG A 99 14.20 -12.82 -6.17
CA ARG A 99 15.23 -13.62 -5.44
C ARG A 99 15.91 -12.78 -4.38
N LEU A 100 16.29 -11.54 -4.70
CA LEU A 100 16.93 -10.63 -3.75
C LEU A 100 16.05 -10.39 -2.52
N ALA A 101 14.77 -10.11 -2.69
CA ALA A 101 13.85 -9.94 -1.58
C ALA A 101 13.65 -11.24 -0.77
N LEU A 102 13.62 -12.40 -1.44
CA LEU A 102 13.49 -13.69 -0.78
C LEU A 102 14.77 -14.10 -0.02
N GLN A 103 15.95 -13.57 -0.38
CA GLN A 103 17.22 -13.86 0.34
C GLN A 103 17.25 -13.24 1.73
N GLU A 104 16.56 -12.11 1.94
CA GLU A 104 16.43 -11.45 3.25
C GLU A 104 15.63 -12.29 4.26
N ASN A 105 14.87 -13.27 3.78
CA ASN A 105 14.14 -14.21 4.63
C ASN A 105 15.04 -15.40 5.00
N ARG A 106 14.90 -15.93 6.22
CA ARG A 106 15.63 -17.10 6.72
C ARG A 106 15.13 -18.44 6.14
N PHE A 107 14.77 -18.47 4.85
CA PHE A 107 14.28 -19.68 4.19
C PHE A 107 15.43 -20.58 3.74
N SER A 108 15.17 -21.90 3.69
CA SER A 108 16.01 -22.82 2.95
C SER A 108 16.01 -22.49 1.45
N ALA A 109 17.05 -22.90 0.73
CA ALA A 109 17.14 -22.70 -0.72
C ALA A 109 15.94 -23.29 -1.47
N VAL A 110 15.47 -24.47 -1.06
CA VAL A 110 14.31 -25.14 -1.64
C VAL A 110 13.03 -24.30 -1.45
N ARG A 111 12.81 -23.78 -0.23
CA ARG A 111 11.64 -22.96 0.08
C ARG A 111 11.66 -21.62 -0.67
N ARG A 112 12.85 -20.99 -0.79
CA ARG A 112 13.00 -19.77 -1.60
C ARG A 112 12.67 -20.03 -3.07
N GLN A 113 13.15 -21.11 -3.64
CA GLN A 113 12.87 -21.48 -5.03
C GLN A 113 11.38 -21.75 -5.26
N HIS A 114 10.72 -22.46 -4.35
CA HIS A 114 9.27 -22.69 -4.42
C HIS A 114 8.48 -21.37 -4.35
N ARG A 115 8.82 -20.48 -3.39
CA ARG A 115 8.15 -19.19 -3.26
C ARG A 115 8.37 -18.28 -4.46
N LEU A 116 9.58 -18.30 -5.05
CA LEU A 116 9.87 -17.60 -6.30
C LEU A 116 8.91 -18.04 -7.43
N GLN A 117 8.78 -19.36 -7.65
CA GLN A 117 7.90 -19.89 -8.69
C GLN A 117 6.43 -19.52 -8.43
N THR A 118 6.00 -19.59 -7.18
CA THR A 118 4.66 -19.18 -6.77
C THR A 118 4.39 -17.71 -7.13
N LEU A 119 5.30 -16.80 -6.72
CA LEU A 119 5.15 -15.37 -7.01
C LEU A 119 5.18 -15.07 -8.52
N LEU A 120 6.08 -15.70 -9.28
CA LEU A 120 6.12 -15.52 -10.73
C LEU A 120 4.78 -15.92 -11.38
N LYS A 121 4.20 -17.02 -10.94
CA LYS A 121 2.91 -17.51 -11.44
C LYS A 121 1.74 -16.64 -11.02
N GLU A 122 1.61 -16.31 -9.72
CA GLU A 122 0.54 -15.49 -9.18
C GLU A 122 0.47 -14.12 -9.85
N PHE A 123 1.64 -13.53 -10.14
CA PHE A 123 1.74 -12.20 -10.75
C PHE A 123 1.90 -12.23 -12.28
N ARG A 124 1.74 -13.41 -12.93
CA ARG A 124 1.86 -13.58 -14.39
C ARG A 124 3.17 -13.05 -14.95
N LEU A 125 4.28 -13.34 -14.28
CA LEU A 125 5.63 -12.88 -14.61
C LEU A 125 6.51 -13.98 -15.21
N GLU A 126 5.99 -15.22 -15.39
CA GLU A 126 6.75 -16.39 -15.84
C GLU A 126 7.43 -16.14 -17.19
N ASN A 127 6.70 -15.59 -18.16
CA ASN A 127 7.19 -15.35 -19.53
C ASN A 127 8.29 -14.27 -19.59
N ILE A 128 8.37 -13.40 -18.58
CA ILE A 128 9.34 -12.31 -18.50
C ILE A 128 10.34 -12.48 -17.37
N ALA A 129 10.36 -13.66 -16.74
CA ALA A 129 11.20 -13.92 -15.55
C ALA A 129 12.68 -13.59 -15.79
N ASN A 130 13.19 -13.80 -17.00
CA ASN A 130 14.58 -13.54 -17.39
C ASN A 130 14.77 -12.17 -18.08
N THR A 131 13.73 -11.34 -18.17
CA THR A 131 13.80 -9.99 -18.74
C THR A 131 14.35 -9.03 -17.69
N GLU A 132 15.27 -8.15 -18.09
CA GLU A 132 15.78 -7.09 -17.21
C GLU A 132 14.69 -6.08 -16.85
N GLY A 133 14.70 -5.59 -15.61
CA GLY A 133 13.75 -4.59 -15.12
C GLY A 133 13.70 -3.28 -15.90
N SER A 134 14.77 -2.96 -16.66
CA SER A 134 14.82 -1.81 -17.57
C SER A 134 13.98 -1.98 -18.85
N ARG A 135 13.61 -3.22 -19.20
CA ARG A 135 12.95 -3.57 -20.47
C ARG A 135 11.48 -3.99 -20.30
N VAL A 136 10.98 -4.04 -19.07
CA VAL A 136 9.59 -4.42 -18.81
C VAL A 136 8.65 -3.22 -18.99
N SER A 137 7.41 -3.48 -19.40
CA SER A 137 6.35 -2.47 -19.47
C SER A 137 5.99 -1.88 -18.09
N GLY A 138 5.23 -0.79 -18.06
CA GLY A 138 4.75 -0.17 -16.81
C GLY A 138 3.96 -1.13 -15.93
N GLY A 139 3.02 -1.88 -16.52
CA GLY A 139 2.21 -2.88 -15.81
C GLY A 139 3.04 -4.06 -15.30
N GLU A 140 3.93 -4.63 -16.13
CA GLU A 140 4.84 -5.71 -15.72
C GLU A 140 5.78 -5.27 -14.60
N ARG A 141 6.29 -4.05 -14.68
CA ARG A 141 7.09 -3.44 -13.61
C ARG A 141 6.30 -3.37 -12.31
N ARG A 142 5.07 -2.86 -12.34
CA ARG A 142 4.25 -2.71 -11.15
C ARG A 142 3.87 -4.06 -10.54
N ARG A 143 3.56 -5.07 -11.37
CA ARG A 143 3.34 -6.45 -10.89
C ARG A 143 4.60 -7.04 -10.25
N THR A 144 5.79 -6.79 -10.81
CA THR A 144 7.07 -7.24 -10.24
C THR A 144 7.34 -6.58 -8.88
N GLU A 145 7.11 -5.27 -8.76
CA GLU A 145 7.28 -4.52 -7.51
C GLU A 145 6.30 -5.00 -6.43
N LEU A 146 5.06 -5.28 -6.81
CA LEU A 146 4.04 -5.83 -5.92
C LEU A 146 4.41 -7.25 -5.46
N ALA A 147 4.82 -8.12 -6.38
CA ALA A 147 5.31 -9.47 -6.04
C ALA A 147 6.51 -9.42 -5.08
N ARG A 148 7.40 -8.43 -5.26
CA ARG A 148 8.54 -8.21 -4.37
C ARG A 148 8.11 -7.76 -2.97
N ALA A 149 7.09 -6.90 -2.86
CA ALA A 149 6.52 -6.49 -1.57
C ALA A 149 5.91 -7.68 -0.81
N LEU A 150 5.44 -8.71 -1.53
CA LEU A 150 4.92 -9.96 -0.96
C LEU A 150 6.00 -11.02 -0.66
N ALA A 151 7.22 -10.78 -1.04
CA ALA A 151 8.33 -11.69 -0.77
C ALA A 151 8.84 -11.63 0.69
N VAL A 152 8.23 -10.81 1.55
CA VAL A 152 8.60 -10.66 2.96
C VAL A 152 7.89 -11.68 3.86
N GLY A 153 8.56 -12.09 4.95
CA GLY A 153 7.99 -13.02 5.93
C GLY A 153 7.89 -14.47 5.41
N GLU A 154 7.52 -15.38 6.29
CA GLU A 154 7.46 -16.82 5.97
C GLU A 154 6.28 -17.19 5.07
N THR A 155 5.15 -16.55 5.26
CA THR A 155 3.88 -16.79 4.54
C THR A 155 3.47 -15.62 3.66
N GLY A 156 4.32 -14.60 3.52
CA GLY A 156 3.99 -13.30 2.98
C GLY A 156 3.53 -12.33 4.08
N PRO A 157 3.34 -11.05 3.74
CA PRO A 157 2.88 -10.05 4.70
C PRO A 157 1.41 -10.29 5.08
N GLN A 158 1.06 -9.92 6.32
CA GLN A 158 -0.33 -9.87 6.78
C GLN A 158 -1.00 -8.55 6.39
N PHE A 159 -0.21 -7.50 6.24
CA PHE A 159 -0.66 -6.18 5.80
C PHE A 159 0.20 -5.69 4.64
N LEU A 160 -0.45 -5.10 3.65
CA LEU A 160 0.20 -4.54 2.48
C LEU A 160 -0.16 -3.05 2.36
N LEU A 161 0.86 -2.22 2.29
CA LEU A 161 0.73 -0.77 2.15
C LEU A 161 1.09 -0.39 0.71
N LEU A 162 0.12 0.15 -0.04
CA LEU A 162 0.22 0.48 -1.46
C LEU A 162 0.17 1.99 -1.65
N ASP A 163 1.31 2.58 -2.00
CA ASP A 163 1.44 4.03 -2.25
C ASP A 163 1.31 4.29 -3.75
N GLU A 164 0.16 4.82 -4.15
CA GLU A 164 -0.22 5.12 -5.54
C GLU A 164 0.06 3.96 -6.52
N PRO A 165 -0.54 2.77 -6.32
CA PRO A 165 -0.22 1.60 -7.14
C PRO A 165 -0.63 1.75 -8.60
N PHE A 166 -1.59 2.64 -8.92
CA PHE A 166 -2.12 2.83 -10.27
C PHE A 166 -1.45 3.98 -11.02
N ALA A 167 -0.56 4.76 -10.37
CA ALA A 167 0.08 5.90 -10.99
C ALA A 167 0.96 5.52 -12.18
N GLY A 168 0.69 6.13 -13.34
CA GLY A 168 1.46 5.91 -14.57
C GLY A 168 1.32 4.51 -15.19
N VAL A 169 0.21 3.83 -14.89
CA VAL A 169 -0.15 2.52 -15.42
C VAL A 169 -1.32 2.70 -16.41
N ASP A 170 -1.33 1.94 -17.51
CA ASP A 170 -2.43 1.96 -18.47
C ASP A 170 -3.70 1.31 -17.89
N PRO A 171 -4.91 1.63 -18.42
CA PRO A 171 -6.18 1.15 -17.85
C PRO A 171 -6.33 -0.38 -17.81
N ILE A 172 -5.75 -1.10 -18.74
CA ILE A 172 -5.80 -2.57 -18.76
C ILE A 172 -4.98 -3.12 -17.58
N ALA A 173 -3.76 -2.62 -17.42
CA ALA A 173 -2.89 -3.04 -16.33
C ALA A 173 -3.43 -2.58 -14.95
N VAL A 174 -4.16 -1.45 -14.86
CA VAL A 174 -4.89 -1.05 -13.64
C VAL A 174 -5.92 -2.12 -13.26
N SER A 175 -6.77 -2.55 -14.21
CA SER A 175 -7.78 -3.60 -13.96
C SER A 175 -7.15 -4.94 -13.52
N GLU A 176 -5.99 -5.30 -14.10
CA GLU A 176 -5.23 -6.48 -13.65
C GLU A 176 -4.71 -6.32 -12.23
N LEU A 177 -4.17 -5.15 -11.87
CA LEU A 177 -3.70 -4.87 -10.52
C LEU A 177 -4.84 -4.88 -9.50
N GLN A 178 -6.00 -4.29 -9.83
CA GLN A 178 -7.19 -4.35 -8.99
C GLN A 178 -7.63 -5.81 -8.73
N THR A 179 -7.60 -6.65 -9.77
CA THR A 179 -7.89 -8.08 -9.63
C THR A 179 -6.92 -8.77 -8.67
N LEU A 180 -5.61 -8.52 -8.81
CA LEU A 180 -4.58 -9.06 -7.92
C LEU A 180 -4.76 -8.58 -6.47
N ILE A 181 -5.03 -7.30 -6.26
CA ILE A 181 -5.28 -6.72 -4.94
C ILE A 181 -6.50 -7.38 -4.28
N ASN A 182 -7.60 -7.59 -5.03
CA ASN A 182 -8.78 -8.30 -4.53
C ASN A 182 -8.49 -9.77 -4.18
N GLN A 183 -7.64 -10.46 -4.95
CA GLN A 183 -7.19 -11.81 -4.62
C GLN A 183 -6.40 -11.86 -3.30
N LEU A 184 -5.52 -10.88 -3.07
CA LEU A 184 -4.78 -10.75 -1.81
C LEU A 184 -5.71 -10.50 -0.62
N ARG A 185 -6.72 -9.63 -0.79
CA ARG A 185 -7.78 -9.45 0.22
C ARG A 185 -8.49 -10.76 0.54
N ALA A 186 -8.87 -11.53 -0.49
CA ALA A 186 -9.53 -12.82 -0.31
C ALA A 186 -8.67 -13.86 0.42
N GLN A 187 -7.34 -13.70 0.40
CA GLN A 187 -6.38 -14.46 1.20
C GLN A 187 -6.20 -13.91 2.63
N ASN A 188 -7.14 -13.08 3.10
CA ASN A 188 -7.15 -12.48 4.43
C ASN A 188 -6.04 -11.44 4.67
N MET A 189 -5.48 -10.84 3.61
CA MET A 189 -4.50 -9.75 3.74
C MET A 189 -5.22 -8.43 3.99
N GLY A 190 -4.79 -7.66 4.99
CA GLY A 190 -5.23 -6.27 5.21
C GLY A 190 -4.46 -5.33 4.30
N ILE A 191 -5.14 -4.44 3.58
CA ILE A 191 -4.51 -3.57 2.58
C ILE A 191 -4.86 -2.10 2.88
N LEU A 192 -3.83 -1.25 2.96
CA LEU A 192 -3.98 0.20 2.98
C LEU A 192 -3.50 0.74 1.63
N ILE A 193 -4.35 1.48 0.95
CA ILE A 193 -4.08 2.03 -0.38
C ILE A 193 -4.27 3.55 -0.39
N THR A 194 -3.35 4.27 -1.00
CA THR A 194 -3.54 5.67 -1.38
C THR A 194 -3.33 5.82 -2.88
N ASP A 195 -4.15 6.65 -3.53
CA ASP A 195 -3.99 6.96 -4.94
C ASP A 195 -4.63 8.32 -5.25
N HIS A 196 -4.24 8.90 -6.39
CA HIS A 196 -4.88 10.09 -6.95
C HIS A 196 -6.15 9.77 -7.73
N ASN A 197 -6.25 8.55 -8.26
CA ASN A 197 -7.42 8.07 -8.96
C ASN A 197 -8.47 7.56 -7.97
N VAL A 198 -9.32 8.49 -7.55
CA VAL A 198 -10.35 8.26 -6.52
C VAL A 198 -11.32 7.17 -6.93
N ARG A 199 -11.81 7.20 -8.20
CA ARG A 199 -12.80 6.26 -8.70
C ARG A 199 -12.25 4.83 -8.66
N GLU A 200 -11.11 4.61 -9.29
CA GLU A 200 -10.47 3.28 -9.35
C GLU A 200 -10.12 2.73 -7.96
N THR A 201 -9.77 3.61 -7.03
CA THR A 201 -9.47 3.21 -5.65
C THR A 201 -10.74 2.86 -4.89
N LEU A 202 -11.78 3.71 -4.96
CA LEU A 202 -13.04 3.45 -4.25
C LEU A 202 -13.79 2.21 -4.78
N GLU A 203 -13.59 1.83 -6.05
CA GLU A 203 -14.17 0.61 -6.63
C GLU A 203 -13.69 -0.68 -5.94
N ILE A 204 -12.47 -0.69 -5.42
CA ILE A 204 -11.90 -1.89 -4.78
C ILE A 204 -11.84 -1.80 -3.25
N THR A 205 -12.09 -0.64 -2.65
CA THR A 205 -12.02 -0.46 -1.20
C THR A 205 -13.32 -0.87 -0.51
N ASP A 206 -13.21 -1.51 0.63
CA ASP A 206 -14.36 -1.80 1.50
C ASP A 206 -14.84 -0.51 2.19
N ARG A 207 -13.90 0.37 2.54
CA ARG A 207 -14.14 1.73 3.03
C ARG A 207 -12.90 2.59 2.83
N ALA A 208 -13.08 3.91 2.98
CA ALA A 208 -11.96 4.84 2.90
C ALA A 208 -12.03 5.93 3.97
N TYR A 209 -10.87 6.52 4.25
CA TYR A 209 -10.72 7.77 4.99
C TYR A 209 -10.38 8.88 4.00
N ILE A 210 -11.11 9.98 4.07
CA ILE A 210 -10.82 11.19 3.29
C ILE A 210 -10.09 12.17 4.20
N MET A 211 -8.86 12.51 3.82
CA MET A 211 -8.05 13.51 4.52
C MET A 211 -8.23 14.89 3.88
N SER A 212 -8.31 15.92 4.71
CA SER A 212 -8.19 17.33 4.32
C SER A 212 -7.47 18.09 5.44
N ASP A 213 -6.63 19.05 5.07
CA ASP A 213 -5.94 19.95 6.01
C ASP A 213 -5.25 19.22 7.19
N GLY A 214 -4.66 18.08 6.90
CA GLY A 214 -3.93 17.27 7.88
C GLY A 214 -4.79 16.40 8.80
N GLY A 215 -6.13 16.43 8.68
CA GLY A 215 -7.05 15.65 9.50
C GLY A 215 -7.93 14.70 8.68
N ILE A 216 -8.72 13.87 9.35
CA ILE A 216 -9.76 13.05 8.71
C ILE A 216 -11.03 13.90 8.56
N LEU A 217 -11.41 14.17 7.31
CA LEU A 217 -12.63 14.91 6.98
C LEU A 217 -13.87 14.01 7.08
N ALA A 218 -13.77 12.80 6.54
CA ALA A 218 -14.85 11.81 6.53
C ALA A 218 -14.27 10.40 6.44
N SER A 219 -15.04 9.38 6.83
CA SER A 219 -14.72 7.98 6.63
C SER A 219 -16.00 7.17 6.44
N GLY A 220 -15.97 6.17 5.58
CA GLY A 220 -17.12 5.31 5.29
C GLY A 220 -16.93 4.51 4.02
N GLN A 221 -17.98 3.83 3.58
CA GLN A 221 -18.02 3.13 2.30
C GLN A 221 -18.10 4.13 1.12
N ALA A 222 -17.74 3.70 -0.07
CA ALA A 222 -17.72 4.56 -1.26
C ALA A 222 -19.04 5.34 -1.46
N GLN A 223 -20.18 4.66 -1.28
CA GLN A 223 -21.51 5.30 -1.45
C GLN A 223 -21.77 6.41 -0.44
N GLU A 224 -21.35 6.22 0.82
CA GLU A 224 -21.49 7.23 1.88
C GLU A 224 -20.58 8.43 1.59
N LEU A 225 -19.35 8.18 1.14
CA LEU A 225 -18.40 9.24 0.80
C LEU A 225 -18.82 10.05 -0.42
N TYR A 226 -19.43 9.43 -1.44
CA TYR A 226 -20.01 10.15 -2.58
C TYR A 226 -21.20 11.02 -2.20
N ALA A 227 -21.95 10.64 -1.16
CA ALA A 227 -23.10 11.39 -0.66
C ALA A 227 -22.73 12.52 0.34
N ASP A 228 -21.53 12.47 0.95
CA ASP A 228 -21.09 13.46 1.94
C ASP A 228 -20.82 14.82 1.25
N ALA A 229 -21.58 15.84 1.63
CA ALA A 229 -21.46 17.18 1.07
C ALA A 229 -20.07 17.79 1.27
N ARG A 230 -19.40 17.51 2.40
CA ARG A 230 -18.04 17.99 2.68
C ARG A 230 -17.03 17.34 1.75
N VAL A 231 -17.16 16.01 1.50
CA VAL A 231 -16.28 15.28 0.57
C VAL A 231 -16.44 15.82 -0.84
N ARG A 232 -17.68 16.10 -1.28
CA ARG A 232 -17.96 16.74 -2.58
C ARG A 232 -17.33 18.14 -2.66
N GLN A 233 -17.55 18.97 -1.67
CA GLN A 233 -17.06 20.35 -1.65
C GLN A 233 -15.53 20.43 -1.63
N TYR A 234 -14.85 19.62 -0.82
CA TYR A 234 -13.42 19.78 -0.56
C TYR A 234 -12.51 18.82 -1.35
N TYR A 235 -13.10 17.80 -2.01
CA TYR A 235 -12.28 16.78 -2.68
C TYR A 235 -12.79 16.33 -4.06
N LEU A 236 -14.04 15.90 -4.18
CA LEU A 236 -14.55 15.32 -5.44
C LEU A 236 -14.98 16.37 -6.47
N GLY A 237 -15.43 17.56 -6.01
CA GLY A 237 -16.11 18.54 -6.83
C GLY A 237 -17.61 18.27 -6.97
N GLU A 238 -18.39 19.33 -7.22
CA GLU A 238 -19.87 19.24 -7.28
C GLU A 238 -20.36 18.39 -8.45
N ASN A 239 -19.62 18.33 -9.56
CA ASN A 239 -19.96 17.61 -10.80
C ASN A 239 -19.33 16.20 -10.87
N PHE A 240 -18.89 15.63 -9.74
CA PHE A 240 -18.35 14.28 -9.72
C PHE A 240 -19.50 13.27 -9.88
N ASP A 241 -19.72 12.81 -11.13
CA ASP A 241 -20.68 11.76 -11.46
C ASP A 241 -20.09 10.36 -11.24
N ARG A 242 -20.97 9.43 -10.86
CA ARG A 242 -20.67 8.02 -10.56
C ARG A 242 -20.13 7.26 -11.75
#